data_b3b1812607787d25abdc2adb80434720
#
_entry.id   b3b1812607787d25abdc2adb80434720
#
_cell.length_a   1.000
_cell.length_b   1.000
_cell.length_c   1.000
_cell.angle_alpha   90.00
_cell.angle_beta   90.00
_cell.angle_gamma   90.00
#
_symmetry.space_group_name_H-M   'P 1'
#
loop_
_entity.id
_entity.type
_entity.pdbx_description
1 polymer ?
#
loop_
_entity_poly.entity_id
_entity_poly.type
_entity_poly.pdbx_seq_one_letter_code
_entity_poly.pdbx_strand_id
1 'polypeptide(L)'
;EYTDLVGKPGMPPLWSFGTWMSRITYFSEKEGYDVAANIRKNKYPCDVIHFDTGWFDVDWQCDYKFSENRFQNPQQMLKDLRSQGFHVCLWQLPYFTPKNRYFSELIEKDMYVKNGNGELPYEDVVLDFSNPETVKWYQDKLAGLLNIGVSAIKVDFGEAAPLNGIYASGKSGWYEHNLYPVRYDMAVSEITKKLHNENIMWARAAWAGSQRYPLHWGGDAATTNTGLLGTLRAGLSFGLSGFSFWSHDMGGFVKSTPEDLYCRWIPFGFLTSHTRAHGAPPTEPWLYDSKRVQDVFRKSAEMKYRLMPYVYAQAKECTEKGLPMLRALFVEFPDDPGAWKVDDEYLFGSQILVAPLLESGM
;
A
#
# COMPACT_ATOMS: atom_id res chain seq x y z
N GLU A 1 -24.33 8.73 3.90
CA GLU A 1 -25.16 7.65 3.28
C GLU A 1 -24.34 6.65 2.46
N TYR A 2 -23.55 7.09 1.45
CA TYR A 2 -22.77 6.17 0.60
C TYR A 2 -21.80 5.31 1.43
N THR A 3 -21.01 5.93 2.31
CA THR A 3 -20.07 5.22 3.18
C THR A 3 -20.72 4.35 4.25
N ASP A 4 -22.00 4.60 4.59
CA ASP A 4 -22.77 3.71 5.46
C ASP A 4 -23.16 2.42 4.74
N LEU A 5 -23.35 2.47 3.40
CA LEU A 5 -23.64 1.29 2.57
C LEU A 5 -22.39 0.45 2.30
N VAL A 6 -21.32 1.08 1.81
CA VAL A 6 -20.08 0.38 1.42
C VAL A 6 -19.17 0.05 2.60
N GLY A 7 -19.37 0.74 3.73
CA GLY A 7 -18.61 0.60 4.96
C GLY A 7 -17.59 1.71 5.17
N LYS A 8 -17.20 1.87 6.42
CA LYS A 8 -16.17 2.81 6.88
C LYS A 8 -14.94 2.05 7.34
N PRO A 9 -13.74 2.61 7.21
CA PRO A 9 -12.54 1.94 7.67
C PRO A 9 -12.49 1.84 9.19
N GLY A 10 -11.84 0.79 9.70
CA GLY A 10 -11.35 0.81 11.07
C GLY A 10 -10.18 1.79 11.22
N MET A 11 -9.90 2.22 12.45
CA MET A 11 -8.77 3.11 12.73
C MET A 11 -7.44 2.38 12.49
N PRO A 12 -6.56 2.88 11.60
CA PRO A 12 -5.22 2.33 11.45
C PRO A 12 -4.35 2.59 12.68
N PRO A 13 -3.35 1.75 12.98
CA PRO A 13 -2.44 1.99 14.09
C PRO A 13 -1.62 3.27 13.87
N LEU A 14 -1.28 3.96 14.95
CA LEU A 14 -0.58 5.25 14.91
C LEU A 14 0.72 5.19 14.08
N TRP A 15 1.50 4.14 14.24
CA TRP A 15 2.77 3.96 13.52
C TRP A 15 2.60 3.94 12.00
N SER A 16 1.44 3.52 11.48
CA SER A 16 1.20 3.43 10.04
C SER A 16 1.16 4.79 9.35
N PHE A 17 0.83 5.86 10.07
CA PHE A 17 0.82 7.24 9.55
C PHE A 17 2.22 7.85 9.43
N GLY A 18 3.24 7.19 9.93
CA GLY A 18 4.64 7.58 9.78
C GLY A 18 5.17 7.32 8.36
N THR A 19 6.47 7.46 8.20
CA THR A 19 7.15 7.25 6.92
C THR A 19 7.39 5.75 6.69
N TRP A 20 7.04 5.28 5.49
CA TRP A 20 7.36 3.95 4.99
C TRP A 20 8.52 4.06 4.01
N MET A 21 9.65 3.44 4.34
CA MET A 21 10.83 3.43 3.49
C MET A 21 10.89 2.14 2.70
N SER A 22 11.00 2.29 1.39
CA SER A 22 11.12 1.19 0.43
C SER A 22 11.79 1.68 -0.85
N ARG A 23 12.14 0.76 -1.70
CA ARG A 23 12.39 0.88 -3.13
C ARG A 23 11.80 -0.34 -3.80
N ILE A 24 12.00 -0.55 -5.12
CA ILE A 24 11.44 -1.73 -5.79
C ILE A 24 11.61 -2.98 -4.93
N THR A 25 12.82 -3.25 -4.38
CA THR A 25 12.95 -4.23 -3.29
C THR A 25 14.28 -4.10 -2.55
N TYR A 26 14.32 -4.61 -1.33
CA TYR A 26 15.53 -4.96 -0.58
C TYR A 26 15.68 -6.46 -0.65
N PHE A 27 16.81 -6.94 -1.16
CA PHE A 27 17.02 -8.35 -1.46
C PHE A 27 17.60 -9.17 -0.31
N SER A 28 18.01 -8.55 0.79
CA SER A 28 18.68 -9.26 1.89
C SER A 28 18.42 -8.64 3.26
N GLU A 29 18.64 -9.45 4.28
CA GLU A 29 18.68 -9.05 5.67
C GLU A 29 19.69 -7.91 5.89
N LYS A 30 20.86 -8.01 5.25
CA LYS A 30 21.89 -6.97 5.32
C LYS A 30 21.39 -5.62 4.77
N GLU A 31 20.72 -5.61 3.62
CA GLU A 31 20.15 -4.37 3.08
C GLU A 31 19.12 -3.76 4.03
N GLY A 32 18.28 -4.58 4.65
CA GLY A 32 17.32 -4.12 5.66
C GLY A 32 17.99 -3.41 6.84
N TYR A 33 19.05 -4.00 7.39
CA TYR A 33 19.84 -3.37 8.46
C TYR A 33 20.57 -2.11 7.98
N ASP A 34 21.15 -2.11 6.78
CA ASP A 34 21.84 -0.94 6.22
C ASP A 34 20.87 0.24 6.05
N VAL A 35 19.65 -0.01 5.58
CA VAL A 35 18.59 1.00 5.46
C VAL A 35 18.20 1.55 6.83
N ALA A 36 17.95 0.68 7.81
CA ALA A 36 17.62 1.09 9.18
C ALA A 36 18.72 1.97 9.78
N ALA A 37 19.99 1.55 9.63
CA ALA A 37 21.16 2.31 10.11
C ALA A 37 21.26 3.68 9.44
N ASN A 38 21.06 3.76 8.11
CA ASN A 38 21.10 5.03 7.37
C ASN A 38 19.95 5.97 7.77
N ILE A 39 18.75 5.46 7.97
CA ILE A 39 17.61 6.25 8.47
C ILE A 39 17.99 6.92 9.81
N ARG A 40 18.49 6.15 10.77
CA ARG A 40 18.85 6.66 12.11
C ARG A 40 20.07 7.58 12.08
N LYS A 41 21.14 7.20 11.33
CA LYS A 41 22.35 8.02 11.15
C LYS A 41 22.02 9.40 10.57
N ASN A 42 21.14 9.45 9.58
CA ASN A 42 20.76 10.69 8.92
C ASN A 42 19.57 11.38 9.59
N LYS A 43 19.06 10.84 10.70
CA LYS A 43 17.95 11.41 11.49
C LYS A 43 16.67 11.65 10.68
N TYR A 44 16.32 10.72 9.79
CA TYR A 44 15.03 10.74 9.12
C TYR A 44 13.96 10.11 10.02
N PRO A 45 12.86 10.81 10.32
CA PRO A 45 11.70 10.16 10.95
C PRO A 45 11.14 9.07 10.04
N CYS A 46 11.06 7.84 10.55
CA CYS A 46 10.59 6.68 9.80
C CYS A 46 10.16 5.57 10.75
N ASP A 47 9.03 4.94 10.45
CA ASP A 47 8.43 3.88 11.26
C ASP A 47 8.37 2.53 10.57
N VAL A 48 8.45 2.47 9.22
CA VAL A 48 8.27 1.21 8.49
C VAL A 48 9.38 1.01 7.47
N ILE A 49 9.90 -0.21 7.42
CA ILE A 49 10.74 -0.71 6.32
C ILE A 49 9.92 -1.76 5.57
N HIS A 50 9.80 -1.56 4.26
CA HIS A 50 9.05 -2.45 3.39
C HIS A 50 9.98 -3.25 2.49
N PHE A 51 9.86 -4.58 2.53
CA PHE A 51 10.50 -5.51 1.59
C PHE A 51 9.48 -5.89 0.54
N ASP A 52 9.80 -5.57 -0.71
CA ASP A 52 8.95 -5.85 -1.87
C ASP A 52 9.27 -7.23 -2.48
N THR A 53 9.18 -7.43 -3.77
CA THR A 53 9.20 -8.71 -4.49
C THR A 53 10.37 -9.65 -4.20
N GLY A 54 11.50 -9.15 -3.73
CA GLY A 54 12.77 -9.89 -3.62
C GLY A 54 13.06 -10.52 -2.26
N TRP A 55 12.10 -10.61 -1.34
CA TRP A 55 12.35 -11.29 -0.06
C TRP A 55 12.21 -12.82 -0.14
N PHE A 56 11.58 -13.35 -1.22
CA PHE A 56 11.48 -14.79 -1.52
C PHE A 56 12.79 -15.36 -2.08
N ASP A 57 12.92 -16.68 -2.13
CA ASP A 57 14.07 -17.32 -2.78
C ASP A 57 14.23 -16.91 -4.23
N VAL A 58 13.16 -16.91 -4.99
CA VAL A 58 13.09 -16.43 -6.36
C VAL A 58 12.21 -15.19 -6.40
N ASP A 59 12.75 -14.11 -6.94
CA ASP A 59 12.02 -12.85 -7.11
C ASP A 59 10.67 -13.08 -7.80
N TRP A 60 9.61 -12.45 -7.29
CA TRP A 60 8.22 -12.62 -7.75
C TRP A 60 7.56 -13.99 -7.48
N GLN A 61 8.28 -15.00 -7.02
CA GLN A 61 7.70 -16.31 -6.70
C GLN A 61 7.24 -16.34 -5.23
N CYS A 62 6.03 -15.87 -4.99
CA CYS A 62 5.44 -15.75 -3.66
C CYS A 62 5.28 -17.12 -2.99
N ASP A 63 6.24 -17.52 -2.16
CA ASP A 63 6.24 -18.79 -1.44
C ASP A 63 6.07 -18.66 0.08
N TYR A 64 5.80 -17.42 0.56
CA TYR A 64 5.58 -17.07 1.96
C TYR A 64 6.75 -17.46 2.89
N LYS A 65 7.96 -17.53 2.34
CA LYS A 65 9.17 -17.88 3.06
C LYS A 65 10.30 -16.91 2.70
N PHE A 66 11.00 -16.40 3.70
CA PHE A 66 12.23 -15.65 3.46
C PHE A 66 13.29 -16.53 2.82
N SER A 67 14.00 -16.00 1.83
CA SER A 67 15.15 -16.67 1.22
C SER A 67 16.19 -17.04 2.26
N GLU A 68 16.48 -18.32 2.43
CA GLU A 68 17.45 -18.81 3.41
C GLU A 68 18.88 -18.31 3.12
N ASN A 69 19.19 -18.06 1.86
CA ASN A 69 20.51 -17.58 1.45
C ASN A 69 20.72 -16.09 1.73
N ARG A 70 19.65 -15.29 1.78
CA ARG A 70 19.71 -13.83 1.90
C ARG A 70 19.17 -13.30 3.23
N PHE A 71 18.39 -14.11 3.93
CA PHE A 71 17.82 -13.83 5.25
C PHE A 71 18.11 -15.00 6.18
N GLN A 72 19.26 -14.99 6.84
CA GLN A 72 19.73 -16.10 7.66
C GLN A 72 18.92 -16.29 8.93
N ASN A 73 18.49 -15.17 9.54
CA ASN A 73 17.67 -15.20 10.74
C ASN A 73 16.57 -14.12 10.66
N PRO A 74 15.55 -14.28 9.80
CA PRO A 74 14.52 -13.27 9.60
C PRO A 74 13.75 -12.92 10.88
N GLN A 75 13.52 -13.88 11.76
CA GLN A 75 12.85 -13.61 13.04
C GLN A 75 13.69 -12.70 13.95
N GLN A 76 15.01 -12.89 13.98
CA GLN A 76 15.89 -12.00 14.72
C GLN A 76 15.95 -10.62 14.07
N MET A 77 16.07 -10.54 12.74
CA MET A 77 16.03 -9.28 12.02
C MET A 77 14.76 -8.47 12.33
N LEU A 78 13.59 -9.12 12.31
CA LEU A 78 12.33 -8.48 12.65
C LEU A 78 12.32 -7.93 14.09
N LYS A 79 12.84 -8.70 15.05
CA LYS A 79 12.99 -8.26 16.46
C LYS A 79 13.93 -7.07 16.59
N ASP A 80 15.08 -7.11 15.92
CA ASP A 80 16.09 -6.05 15.98
C ASP A 80 15.58 -4.75 15.37
N LEU A 81 14.90 -4.83 14.20
CA LEU A 81 14.26 -3.69 13.58
C LEU A 81 13.15 -3.13 14.48
N ARG A 82 12.34 -4.00 15.08
CA ARG A 82 11.30 -3.59 16.04
C ARG A 82 11.87 -2.90 17.27
N SER A 83 12.98 -3.38 17.81
CA SER A 83 13.66 -2.76 18.96
C SER A 83 14.21 -1.35 18.65
N GLN A 84 14.48 -1.07 17.36
CA GLN A 84 14.87 0.23 16.86
C GLN A 84 13.68 1.13 16.48
N GLY A 85 12.45 0.67 16.73
CA GLY A 85 11.21 1.39 16.44
C GLY A 85 10.72 1.24 14.99
N PHE A 86 11.19 0.23 14.26
CA PHE A 86 10.68 -0.06 12.92
C PHE A 86 9.66 -1.19 12.91
N HIS A 87 8.61 -1.01 12.16
CA HIS A 87 7.72 -2.06 11.70
C HIS A 87 8.19 -2.60 10.35
N VAL A 88 7.84 -3.83 10.02
CA VAL A 88 8.18 -4.42 8.72
C VAL A 88 6.92 -4.79 7.97
N CYS A 89 6.86 -4.37 6.70
CA CYS A 89 5.84 -4.76 5.75
C CYS A 89 6.45 -5.69 4.69
N LEU A 90 5.71 -6.74 4.30
CA LEU A 90 6.11 -7.66 3.24
C LEU A 90 5.11 -7.64 2.08
N TRP A 91 5.67 -7.67 0.88
CA TRP A 91 4.92 -7.79 -0.37
C TRP A 91 4.47 -9.22 -0.63
N GLN A 92 3.32 -9.38 -1.27
CA GLN A 92 2.81 -10.63 -1.83
C GLN A 92 1.75 -10.35 -2.91
N LEU A 93 1.41 -11.35 -3.70
CA LEU A 93 0.40 -11.32 -4.75
C LEU A 93 -0.40 -12.63 -4.78
N PRO A 94 -1.61 -12.66 -5.38
CA PRO A 94 -2.49 -13.83 -5.35
C PRO A 94 -2.34 -14.74 -6.59
N TYR A 95 -1.24 -14.62 -7.34
CA TYR A 95 -1.00 -15.38 -8.57
C TYR A 95 0.20 -16.29 -8.43
N PHE A 96 0.11 -17.53 -8.96
CA PHE A 96 1.17 -18.52 -8.80
C PHE A 96 1.49 -19.15 -10.16
N THR A 97 2.71 -18.96 -10.62
CA THR A 97 3.21 -19.55 -11.85
C THR A 97 3.46 -21.05 -11.67
N PRO A 98 3.58 -21.84 -12.78
CA PRO A 98 3.95 -23.25 -12.70
C PRO A 98 5.27 -23.56 -11.98
N LYS A 99 6.14 -22.55 -11.82
CA LYS A 99 7.41 -22.65 -11.09
C LYS A 99 7.27 -22.48 -9.57
N ASN A 100 6.12 -21.99 -9.09
CA ASN A 100 5.90 -21.81 -7.68
C ASN A 100 5.70 -23.14 -6.97
N ARG A 101 6.31 -23.29 -5.80
CA ARG A 101 6.25 -24.53 -4.99
C ARG A 101 4.83 -24.95 -4.59
N TYR A 102 3.89 -24.02 -4.54
CA TYR A 102 2.49 -24.29 -4.17
C TYR A 102 1.59 -24.56 -5.37
N PHE A 103 2.09 -24.41 -6.60
CA PHE A 103 1.27 -24.53 -7.80
C PHE A 103 0.49 -25.85 -7.89
N SER A 104 1.17 -27.01 -7.72
CA SER A 104 0.54 -28.32 -7.76
C SER A 104 -0.46 -28.51 -6.62
N GLU A 105 -0.10 -28.08 -5.40
CA GLU A 105 -1.00 -28.15 -4.24
C GLU A 105 -2.31 -27.38 -4.48
N LEU A 106 -2.22 -26.17 -5.04
CA LEU A 106 -3.37 -25.32 -5.30
C LEU A 106 -4.29 -25.92 -6.37
N ILE A 107 -3.72 -26.58 -7.39
CA ILE A 107 -4.50 -27.30 -8.42
C ILE A 107 -5.18 -28.53 -7.82
N GLU A 108 -4.44 -29.36 -7.11
CA GLU A 108 -4.96 -30.59 -6.50
C GLU A 108 -6.12 -30.33 -5.53
N LYS A 109 -6.07 -29.19 -4.83
CA LYS A 109 -7.10 -28.77 -3.87
C LYS A 109 -8.20 -27.90 -4.48
N ASP A 110 -8.18 -27.67 -5.79
CA ASP A 110 -9.15 -26.82 -6.49
C ASP A 110 -9.30 -25.42 -5.86
N MET A 111 -8.17 -24.78 -5.54
CA MET A 111 -8.10 -23.48 -4.83
C MET A 111 -7.95 -22.28 -5.77
N TYR A 112 -8.29 -22.42 -7.03
CA TYR A 112 -8.07 -21.39 -8.05
C TYR A 112 -9.32 -21.10 -8.87
N VAL A 113 -9.35 -19.88 -9.43
CA VAL A 113 -10.38 -19.53 -10.42
C VAL A 113 -10.07 -20.23 -11.72
N LYS A 114 -11.06 -20.91 -12.30
CA LYS A 114 -10.97 -21.55 -13.62
C LYS A 114 -11.39 -20.58 -14.72
N ASN A 115 -10.85 -20.75 -15.93
CA ASN A 115 -11.39 -20.06 -17.10
C ASN A 115 -12.77 -20.62 -17.48
N GLY A 116 -13.43 -20.01 -18.48
CA GLY A 116 -14.77 -20.45 -18.92
C GLY A 116 -14.86 -21.91 -19.43
N ASN A 117 -13.73 -22.55 -19.72
CA ASN A 117 -13.62 -23.95 -20.15
C ASN A 117 -13.30 -24.92 -18.99
N GLY A 118 -13.13 -24.38 -17.77
CA GLY A 118 -12.75 -25.18 -16.61
C GLY A 118 -11.24 -25.42 -16.44
N GLU A 119 -10.40 -24.71 -17.20
CA GLU A 119 -8.93 -24.82 -17.19
C GLU A 119 -8.29 -23.67 -16.41
N LEU A 120 -6.94 -23.71 -16.27
CA LEU A 120 -6.17 -22.61 -15.71
C LEU A 120 -6.32 -21.33 -16.57
N PRO A 121 -6.58 -20.16 -15.96
CA PRO A 121 -6.45 -18.90 -16.66
C PRO A 121 -4.96 -18.55 -16.82
N TYR A 122 -4.56 -18.05 -18.00
CA TYR A 122 -3.21 -17.51 -18.25
C TYR A 122 -2.03 -18.42 -17.86
N GLU A 123 -2.22 -19.75 -17.82
CA GLU A 123 -1.24 -20.74 -17.34
C GLU A 123 -0.89 -20.64 -15.83
N ASP A 124 -1.33 -19.57 -15.14
CA ASP A 124 -1.09 -19.34 -13.72
C ASP A 124 -2.31 -19.71 -12.87
N VAL A 125 -2.07 -20.11 -11.63
CA VAL A 125 -3.10 -20.17 -10.60
C VAL A 125 -3.44 -18.73 -10.16
N VAL A 126 -4.71 -18.37 -10.23
CA VAL A 126 -5.31 -17.21 -9.60
C VAL A 126 -6.11 -17.70 -8.40
N LEU A 127 -5.72 -17.35 -7.18
CA LEU A 127 -6.42 -17.81 -5.96
C LEU A 127 -7.91 -17.47 -6.01
N ASP A 128 -8.77 -18.42 -5.69
CA ASP A 128 -10.21 -18.17 -5.60
C ASP A 128 -10.63 -17.80 -4.18
N PHE A 129 -10.65 -16.52 -3.87
CA PHE A 129 -11.10 -16.00 -2.57
C PHE A 129 -12.62 -16.11 -2.34
N SER A 130 -13.39 -16.65 -3.28
CA SER A 130 -14.76 -17.04 -3.05
C SER A 130 -14.87 -18.44 -2.40
N ASN A 131 -13.75 -19.20 -2.39
CA ASN A 131 -13.63 -20.49 -1.74
C ASN A 131 -13.09 -20.34 -0.30
N PRO A 132 -13.87 -20.70 0.75
CA PRO A 132 -13.42 -20.59 2.13
C PRO A 132 -12.14 -21.38 2.46
N GLU A 133 -11.90 -22.52 1.80
CA GLU A 133 -10.68 -23.31 2.00
C GLU A 133 -9.46 -22.57 1.44
N THR A 134 -9.60 -21.89 0.31
CA THR A 134 -8.55 -21.02 -0.25
C THR A 134 -8.25 -19.87 0.70
N VAL A 135 -9.28 -19.19 1.21
CA VAL A 135 -9.12 -18.10 2.20
C VAL A 135 -8.37 -18.61 3.43
N LYS A 136 -8.76 -19.78 3.96
CA LYS A 136 -8.09 -20.37 5.12
C LYS A 136 -6.63 -20.72 4.82
N TRP A 137 -6.35 -21.37 3.70
CA TRP A 137 -4.99 -21.69 3.28
C TRP A 137 -4.11 -20.45 3.19
N TYR A 138 -4.62 -19.42 2.56
CA TYR A 138 -3.94 -18.14 2.40
C TYR A 138 -3.69 -17.46 3.75
N GLN A 139 -4.70 -17.37 4.61
CA GLN A 139 -4.55 -16.80 5.95
C GLN A 139 -3.56 -17.58 6.81
N ASP A 140 -3.49 -18.92 6.69
CA ASP A 140 -2.49 -19.75 7.41
C ASP A 140 -1.05 -19.40 6.97
N LYS A 141 -0.82 -19.09 5.65
CA LYS A 141 0.49 -18.63 5.17
C LYS A 141 0.86 -17.26 5.75
N LEU A 142 -0.07 -16.31 5.72
CA LEU A 142 0.14 -14.99 6.30
C LEU A 142 0.33 -15.03 7.83
N ALA A 143 -0.41 -15.89 8.51
CA ALA A 143 -0.26 -16.08 9.96
C ALA A 143 1.17 -16.50 10.33
N GLY A 144 1.82 -17.34 9.52
CA GLY A 144 3.22 -17.71 9.72
C GLY A 144 4.15 -16.50 9.74
N LEU A 145 3.94 -15.54 8.84
CA LEU A 145 4.73 -14.30 8.75
C LEU A 145 4.41 -13.33 9.90
N LEU A 146 3.13 -13.11 10.16
CA LEU A 146 2.68 -12.21 11.23
C LEU A 146 3.17 -12.68 12.62
N ASN A 147 3.13 -13.98 12.88
CA ASN A 147 3.58 -14.58 14.15
C ASN A 147 5.10 -14.45 14.40
N ILE A 148 5.92 -14.33 13.36
CA ILE A 148 7.37 -14.10 13.54
C ILE A 148 7.73 -12.61 13.66
N GLY A 149 6.75 -11.68 13.53
CA GLY A 149 6.95 -10.26 13.78
C GLY A 149 6.74 -9.32 12.59
N VAL A 150 6.27 -9.83 11.44
CA VAL A 150 5.83 -8.97 10.32
C VAL A 150 4.62 -8.16 10.77
N SER A 151 4.63 -6.85 10.51
CA SER A 151 3.60 -5.93 11.05
C SER A 151 2.49 -5.62 10.07
N ALA A 152 2.76 -5.65 8.77
CA ALA A 152 1.78 -5.39 7.72
C ALA A 152 2.07 -6.19 6.45
N ILE A 153 1.07 -6.38 5.64
CA ILE A 153 1.14 -7.05 4.34
C ILE A 153 0.80 -6.06 3.23
N LYS A 154 1.64 -5.97 2.20
CA LYS A 154 1.28 -5.31 0.94
C LYS A 154 0.48 -6.30 0.10
N VAL A 155 -0.71 -5.89 -0.30
CA VAL A 155 -1.72 -6.66 -1.02
C VAL A 155 -1.71 -6.18 -2.46
N ASP A 156 -0.75 -6.71 -3.23
CA ASP A 156 -0.53 -6.24 -4.60
C ASP A 156 -1.37 -7.01 -5.61
N PHE A 157 -1.61 -6.41 -6.78
CA PHE A 157 -2.46 -6.93 -7.83
C PHE A 157 -3.92 -7.16 -7.39
N GLY A 158 -4.59 -8.17 -7.96
CA GLY A 158 -6.00 -8.48 -7.70
C GLY A 158 -6.93 -8.07 -8.85
N GLU A 159 -6.44 -7.31 -9.84
CA GLU A 159 -7.20 -6.83 -11.00
C GLU A 159 -7.38 -7.88 -12.09
N ALA A 160 -6.51 -8.90 -12.15
CA ALA A 160 -6.53 -9.90 -13.22
C ALA A 160 -7.48 -11.08 -12.96
N ALA A 161 -8.40 -10.97 -12.00
CA ALA A 161 -9.42 -11.98 -11.78
C ALA A 161 -10.28 -12.17 -13.05
N PRO A 162 -10.45 -13.40 -13.58
CA PRO A 162 -11.08 -13.61 -14.88
C PRO A 162 -12.55 -13.20 -14.91
N LEU A 163 -12.94 -12.37 -15.90
CA LEU A 163 -14.34 -11.96 -16.14
C LEU A 163 -15.24 -13.12 -16.58
N ASN A 164 -14.67 -14.08 -17.29
CA ASN A 164 -15.38 -15.29 -17.73
C ASN A 164 -15.04 -16.50 -16.86
N GLY A 165 -14.47 -16.26 -15.66
CA GLY A 165 -14.04 -17.30 -14.74
C GLY A 165 -15.19 -18.08 -14.11
N ILE A 166 -14.87 -19.31 -13.70
CA ILE A 166 -15.71 -20.16 -12.88
C ILE A 166 -15.15 -20.09 -11.46
N TYR A 167 -15.97 -19.58 -10.54
CA TYR A 167 -15.64 -19.36 -9.14
C TYR A 167 -16.35 -20.36 -8.23
N ALA A 168 -15.74 -20.72 -7.13
CA ALA A 168 -16.31 -21.64 -6.14
C ALA A 168 -17.65 -21.15 -5.56
N SER A 169 -17.89 -19.85 -5.56
CA SER A 169 -19.19 -19.25 -5.17
C SER A 169 -20.36 -19.69 -6.05
N GLY A 170 -20.11 -20.26 -7.23
CA GLY A 170 -21.11 -20.55 -8.24
C GLY A 170 -21.68 -19.30 -8.93
N LYS A 171 -21.13 -18.13 -8.68
CA LYS A 171 -21.49 -16.89 -9.35
C LYS A 171 -20.68 -16.71 -10.63
N SER A 172 -21.21 -15.90 -11.56
CA SER A 172 -20.49 -15.59 -12.80
C SER A 172 -19.25 -14.76 -12.53
N GLY A 173 -18.26 -14.82 -13.42
CA GLY A 173 -17.09 -13.96 -13.37
C GLY A 173 -17.44 -12.45 -13.43
N TRP A 174 -18.51 -12.10 -14.14
CA TRP A 174 -19.05 -10.72 -14.14
C TRP A 174 -19.48 -10.24 -12.75
N TYR A 175 -19.94 -11.13 -11.90
CA TYR A 175 -20.27 -10.83 -10.51
C TYR A 175 -19.02 -10.82 -9.62
N GLU A 176 -18.12 -11.79 -9.78
CA GLU A 176 -16.98 -11.99 -8.87
C GLU A 176 -15.77 -11.11 -9.20
N HIS A 177 -15.56 -10.70 -10.45
CA HIS A 177 -14.39 -9.95 -10.87
C HIS A 177 -14.15 -8.69 -10.01
N ASN A 178 -15.16 -7.85 -9.87
CA ASN A 178 -15.04 -6.63 -9.06
C ASN A 178 -15.07 -6.91 -7.54
N LEU A 179 -15.65 -8.03 -7.11
CA LEU A 179 -15.62 -8.44 -5.70
C LEU A 179 -14.31 -9.13 -5.30
N TYR A 180 -13.52 -9.56 -6.28
CA TYR A 180 -12.25 -10.24 -6.01
C TYR A 180 -11.32 -9.43 -5.09
N PRO A 181 -10.97 -8.15 -5.38
CA PRO A 181 -10.17 -7.36 -4.47
C PRO A 181 -10.80 -7.19 -3.08
N VAL A 182 -12.12 -7.04 -2.98
CA VAL A 182 -12.81 -6.94 -1.67
C VAL A 182 -12.59 -8.19 -0.82
N ARG A 183 -12.69 -9.38 -1.43
CA ARG A 183 -12.47 -10.67 -0.75
C ARG A 183 -11.00 -10.87 -0.37
N TYR A 184 -10.11 -10.46 -1.26
CA TYR A 184 -8.66 -10.50 -1.04
C TYR A 184 -8.25 -9.59 0.11
N ASP A 185 -8.69 -8.32 0.11
CA ASP A 185 -8.48 -7.35 1.19
C ASP A 185 -9.04 -7.86 2.52
N MET A 186 -10.26 -8.41 2.49
CA MET A 186 -10.91 -8.98 3.66
C MET A 186 -10.08 -10.10 4.28
N ALA A 187 -9.56 -11.03 3.46
CA ALA A 187 -8.78 -12.16 3.93
C ALA A 187 -7.51 -11.71 4.68
N VAL A 188 -6.82 -10.68 4.17
CA VAL A 188 -5.62 -10.10 4.82
C VAL A 188 -5.99 -9.31 6.08
N SER A 189 -7.02 -8.47 6.00
CA SER A 189 -7.46 -7.65 7.14
C SER A 189 -7.90 -8.51 8.33
N GLU A 190 -8.67 -9.56 8.09
CA GLU A 190 -9.16 -10.46 9.14
C GLU A 190 -8.04 -11.14 9.90
N ILE A 191 -7.04 -11.71 9.19
CA ILE A 191 -5.93 -12.40 9.86
C ILE A 191 -5.01 -11.42 10.59
N THR A 192 -4.74 -10.24 10.01
CA THR A 192 -3.95 -9.20 10.67
C THR A 192 -4.63 -8.71 11.94
N LYS A 193 -5.93 -8.41 11.86
CA LYS A 193 -6.73 -8.00 13.03
C LYS A 193 -6.80 -9.09 14.10
N LYS A 194 -6.95 -10.35 13.70
CA LYS A 194 -7.01 -11.48 14.62
C LYS A 194 -5.71 -11.64 15.41
N LEU A 195 -4.55 -11.47 14.78
CA LEU A 195 -3.26 -11.74 15.41
C LEU A 195 -2.65 -10.51 16.10
N HIS A 196 -2.83 -9.31 15.52
CA HIS A 196 -2.22 -8.09 16.02
C HIS A 196 -3.21 -7.11 16.64
N ASN A 197 -4.51 -7.34 16.50
CA ASN A 197 -5.57 -6.39 16.86
C ASN A 197 -5.42 -5.03 16.16
N GLU A 198 -4.80 -5.02 14.99
CA GLU A 198 -4.55 -3.83 14.16
C GLU A 198 -5.27 -3.95 12.82
N ASN A 199 -5.75 -2.82 12.30
CA ASN A 199 -6.42 -2.76 11.01
C ASN A 199 -5.54 -2.00 10.03
N ILE A 200 -4.60 -2.69 9.42
CA ILE A 200 -3.64 -2.13 8.47
C ILE A 200 -3.20 -3.17 7.44
N MET A 201 -3.21 -2.78 6.20
CA MET A 201 -2.59 -3.44 5.06
C MET A 201 -2.27 -2.37 4.01
N TRP A 202 -1.57 -2.73 2.94
CA TRP A 202 -1.23 -1.82 1.84
C TRP A 202 -1.71 -2.42 0.53
N ALA A 203 -2.93 -2.07 0.09
CA ALA A 203 -3.61 -2.72 -1.03
C ALA A 203 -3.62 -1.88 -2.30
N ARG A 204 -3.64 -2.54 -3.47
CA ARG A 204 -3.73 -1.91 -4.80
C ARG A 204 -5.13 -1.92 -5.36
N ALA A 205 -5.68 -3.08 -5.59
CA ALA A 205 -7.02 -3.22 -6.16
C ALA A 205 -8.11 -2.95 -5.11
N ALA A 206 -9.23 -2.38 -5.57
CA ALA A 206 -10.36 -2.06 -4.70
C ALA A 206 -11.68 -2.09 -5.47
N TRP A 207 -12.77 -2.27 -4.75
CA TRP A 207 -14.13 -2.06 -5.23
C TRP A 207 -15.02 -1.56 -4.10
N ALA A 208 -16.31 -1.34 -4.39
CA ALA A 208 -17.29 -0.98 -3.36
C ALA A 208 -17.33 -2.05 -2.25
N GLY A 209 -16.94 -1.67 -1.04
CA GLY A 209 -16.74 -2.56 0.12
C GLY A 209 -15.30 -2.60 0.63
N SER A 210 -14.30 -2.34 -0.23
CA SER A 210 -12.89 -2.24 0.18
C SER A 210 -12.60 -1.04 1.07
N GLN A 211 -13.49 -0.05 1.14
CA GLN A 211 -13.38 1.10 2.06
C GLN A 211 -13.17 0.69 3.52
N ARG A 212 -13.64 -0.50 3.91
CA ARG A 212 -13.48 -1.08 5.26
C ARG A 212 -12.04 -1.44 5.62
N TYR A 213 -11.20 -1.64 4.61
CA TYR A 213 -9.86 -2.22 4.75
C TYR A 213 -8.78 -1.18 4.40
N PRO A 214 -8.25 -0.45 5.39
CA PRO A 214 -7.19 0.52 5.13
C PRO A 214 -5.84 -0.17 4.95
N LEU A 215 -5.00 0.33 4.05
CA LEU A 215 -5.20 1.43 3.13
C LEU A 215 -4.97 0.97 1.69
N HIS A 216 -5.21 1.89 0.74
CA HIS A 216 -4.93 1.66 -0.67
C HIS A 216 -3.93 2.70 -1.21
N TRP A 217 -3.19 2.35 -2.26
CA TRP A 217 -2.31 3.31 -2.96
C TRP A 217 -2.63 3.39 -4.45
N GLY A 218 -2.09 4.43 -5.10
CA GLY A 218 -2.40 4.76 -6.49
C GLY A 218 -1.72 3.90 -7.56
N GLY A 219 -1.05 2.79 -7.19
CA GLY A 219 -0.33 1.94 -8.16
C GLY A 219 0.94 2.61 -8.70
N ASP A 220 1.37 2.17 -9.88
CA ASP A 220 2.67 2.45 -10.51
C ASP A 220 2.64 3.77 -11.31
N ALA A 221 2.66 4.90 -10.62
CA ALA A 221 2.60 6.21 -11.25
C ALA A 221 3.81 6.49 -12.17
N ALA A 222 3.54 7.19 -13.29
CA ALA A 222 4.60 7.66 -14.17
C ALA A 222 5.48 8.70 -13.47
N THR A 223 6.80 8.59 -13.65
CA THR A 223 7.81 9.53 -13.09
C THR A 223 7.91 10.77 -13.99
N THR A 224 6.88 11.61 -13.96
CA THR A 224 6.73 12.83 -14.78
C THR A 224 5.89 13.88 -14.05
N ASN A 225 5.89 15.14 -14.53
CA ASN A 225 4.99 16.18 -14.01
C ASN A 225 3.51 15.79 -14.19
N THR A 226 3.16 15.23 -15.34
CA THR A 226 1.79 14.73 -15.57
C THR A 226 1.44 13.55 -14.67
N GLY A 227 2.42 12.71 -14.31
CA GLY A 227 2.27 11.64 -13.32
C GLY A 227 1.98 12.19 -11.93
N LEU A 228 2.69 13.25 -11.52
CA LEU A 228 2.45 13.94 -10.25
C LEU A 228 1.02 14.51 -10.18
N LEU A 229 0.61 15.27 -11.21
CA LEU A 229 -0.75 15.82 -11.30
C LEU A 229 -1.81 14.73 -11.36
N GLY A 230 -1.58 13.68 -12.18
CA GLY A 230 -2.48 12.54 -12.29
C GLY A 230 -2.66 11.80 -10.96
N THR A 231 -1.57 11.66 -10.19
CA THR A 231 -1.59 11.06 -8.86
C THR A 231 -2.45 11.86 -7.88
N LEU A 232 -2.33 13.20 -7.88
CA LEU A 232 -3.18 14.06 -7.05
C LEU A 232 -4.67 13.89 -7.40
N ARG A 233 -5.00 14.00 -8.70
CA ARG A 233 -6.39 13.87 -9.17
C ARG A 233 -6.97 12.47 -8.89
N ALA A 234 -6.16 11.43 -9.05
CA ALA A 234 -6.56 10.07 -8.69
C ALA A 234 -6.86 9.93 -7.20
N GLY A 235 -6.02 10.52 -6.33
CA GLY A 235 -6.25 10.52 -4.88
C GLY A 235 -7.54 11.25 -4.48
N LEU A 236 -7.82 12.41 -5.10
CA LEU A 236 -9.07 13.15 -4.88
C LEU A 236 -10.29 12.32 -5.32
N SER A 237 -10.25 11.74 -6.52
CA SER A 237 -11.32 10.88 -7.04
C SER A 237 -11.54 9.64 -6.19
N PHE A 238 -10.45 9.03 -5.71
CA PHE A 238 -10.50 7.87 -4.82
C PHE A 238 -11.16 8.22 -3.47
N GLY A 239 -10.80 9.38 -2.90
CA GLY A 239 -11.44 9.91 -1.69
C GLY A 239 -12.95 10.14 -1.85
N LEU A 240 -13.39 10.66 -3.01
CA LEU A 240 -14.81 10.83 -3.35
C LEU A 240 -15.55 9.50 -3.50
N SER A 241 -14.84 8.41 -3.75
CA SER A 241 -15.36 7.04 -3.75
C SER A 241 -15.46 6.43 -2.34
N GLY A 242 -15.30 7.24 -1.28
CA GLY A 242 -15.50 6.84 0.12
C GLY A 242 -14.29 6.24 0.81
N PHE A 243 -13.11 6.32 0.22
CA PHE A 243 -11.86 5.84 0.82
C PHE A 243 -11.24 6.93 1.69
N SER A 244 -11.15 6.68 3.00
CA SER A 244 -10.62 7.66 3.96
C SER A 244 -9.09 7.77 3.90
N PHE A 245 -8.40 6.66 3.65
CA PHE A 245 -6.94 6.59 3.68
C PHE A 245 -6.37 6.18 2.33
N TRP A 246 -5.37 6.93 1.88
CA TRP A 246 -4.74 6.75 0.59
C TRP A 246 -3.26 7.12 0.64
N SER A 247 -2.49 6.49 -0.22
CA SER A 247 -1.08 6.78 -0.43
C SER A 247 -0.71 6.68 -1.91
N HIS A 248 0.54 6.98 -2.20
CA HIS A 248 1.14 6.83 -3.52
C HIS A 248 2.65 6.70 -3.39
N ASP A 249 3.31 6.32 -4.46
CA ASP A 249 4.75 6.20 -4.53
C ASP A 249 5.36 7.57 -4.82
N MET A 250 6.05 8.16 -3.81
CA MET A 250 6.65 9.49 -3.94
C MET A 250 7.72 9.49 -5.03
N GLY A 251 7.55 10.36 -6.02
CA GLY A 251 8.44 10.48 -7.16
C GLY A 251 7.99 9.69 -8.39
N GLY A 252 6.96 8.87 -8.27
CA GLY A 252 6.55 7.89 -9.26
C GLY A 252 7.32 6.58 -9.12
N PHE A 253 6.88 5.55 -9.85
CA PHE A 253 7.37 4.19 -9.67
C PHE A 253 8.31 3.71 -10.78
N VAL A 254 8.01 4.06 -12.03
CA VAL A 254 8.50 3.34 -13.22
C VAL A 254 9.97 3.55 -13.57
N LYS A 255 10.61 4.62 -13.08
CA LYS A 255 12.04 4.92 -13.28
C LYS A 255 12.59 5.82 -12.19
N SER A 256 13.93 5.93 -12.08
CA SER A 256 14.60 6.85 -11.17
C SER A 256 14.05 8.27 -11.29
N THR A 257 13.73 8.87 -10.17
CA THR A 257 13.09 10.19 -10.14
C THR A 257 14.13 11.30 -10.24
N PRO A 258 14.01 12.22 -11.22
CA PRO A 258 14.87 13.40 -11.28
C PRO A 258 14.73 14.26 -9.99
N GLU A 259 15.83 14.85 -9.55
CA GLU A 259 15.91 15.64 -8.32
C GLU A 259 14.80 16.68 -8.19
N ASP A 260 14.58 17.50 -9.23
CA ASP A 260 13.57 18.56 -9.19
C ASP A 260 12.16 17.99 -8.98
N LEU A 261 11.80 16.95 -9.73
CA LEU A 261 10.51 16.28 -9.59
C LEU A 261 10.35 15.66 -8.20
N TYR A 262 11.40 15.02 -7.68
CA TYR A 262 11.36 14.42 -6.35
C TYR A 262 11.17 15.46 -5.26
N CYS A 263 11.92 16.59 -5.33
CA CYS A 263 11.78 17.72 -4.39
C CYS A 263 10.36 18.31 -4.38
N ARG A 264 9.65 18.31 -5.51
CA ARG A 264 8.25 18.78 -5.58
C ARG A 264 7.26 17.72 -5.10
N TRP A 265 7.54 16.45 -5.34
CA TRP A 265 6.66 15.34 -4.96
C TRP A 265 6.71 15.03 -3.45
N ILE A 266 7.89 15.15 -2.84
CA ILE A 266 8.09 14.83 -1.42
C ILE A 266 7.10 15.57 -0.50
N PRO A 267 6.95 16.92 -0.53
CA PRO A 267 6.00 17.61 0.34
C PRO A 267 4.55 17.15 0.16
N PHE A 268 4.13 16.90 -1.09
CA PHE A 268 2.83 16.32 -1.39
C PHE A 268 2.68 14.93 -0.75
N GLY A 269 3.66 14.05 -0.90
CA GLY A 269 3.63 12.71 -0.32
C GLY A 269 3.54 12.71 1.20
N PHE A 270 4.17 13.69 1.88
CA PHE A 270 4.07 13.83 3.33
C PHE A 270 2.77 14.46 3.81
N LEU A 271 2.05 15.18 2.95
CA LEU A 271 0.75 15.77 3.26
C LEU A 271 -0.42 14.94 2.73
N THR A 272 -0.24 13.63 2.63
CA THR A 272 -1.30 12.62 2.46
C THR A 272 -1.47 11.79 3.71
N SER A 273 -2.52 10.97 3.80
CA SER A 273 -2.76 10.19 5.02
C SER A 273 -1.58 9.28 5.37
N HIS A 274 -1.09 8.51 4.42
CA HIS A 274 0.05 7.61 4.57
C HIS A 274 1.14 7.98 3.56
N THR A 275 2.40 7.80 3.95
CA THR A 275 3.55 8.31 3.21
C THR A 275 4.54 7.20 2.92
N ARG A 276 4.84 6.94 1.65
CA ARG A 276 5.79 5.91 1.24
C ARG A 276 6.80 6.44 0.21
N ALA A 277 8.09 6.28 0.51
CA ALA A 277 9.15 6.33 -0.49
C ALA A 277 9.25 4.95 -1.13
N HIS A 278 8.93 4.82 -2.42
CA HIS A 278 8.94 3.56 -3.17
C HIS A 278 9.01 3.81 -4.67
N GLY A 279 9.62 2.90 -5.42
CA GLY A 279 9.77 2.98 -6.87
C GLY A 279 11.17 2.56 -7.33
N ALA A 280 11.48 2.83 -8.59
CA ALA A 280 12.83 2.59 -9.14
C ALA A 280 13.87 3.40 -8.36
N PRO A 281 14.99 2.77 -7.92
CA PRO A 281 16.00 3.43 -7.10
C PRO A 281 16.71 4.57 -7.87
N PRO A 282 17.22 5.59 -7.15
CA PRO A 282 17.12 5.75 -5.71
C PRO A 282 15.77 6.29 -5.28
N THR A 283 15.27 5.84 -4.13
CA THR A 283 14.10 6.41 -3.44
C THR A 283 14.50 6.96 -2.07
N GLU A 284 15.53 6.38 -1.49
CA GLU A 284 16.09 6.81 -0.23
C GLU A 284 16.83 8.14 -0.39
N PRO A 285 16.51 9.17 0.44
CA PRO A 285 17.06 10.51 0.25
C PRO A 285 18.59 10.59 0.37
N TRP A 286 19.22 9.70 1.15
CA TRP A 286 20.67 9.68 1.32
C TRP A 286 21.44 9.10 0.11
N LEU A 287 20.76 8.50 -0.86
CA LEU A 287 21.35 7.99 -2.10
C LEU A 287 21.37 9.05 -3.22
N TYR A 288 20.75 10.21 -2.99
CA TYR A 288 20.89 11.36 -3.86
C TYR A 288 22.12 12.18 -3.44
N ASP A 289 23.00 12.54 -4.37
CA ASP A 289 24.14 13.42 -4.13
C ASP A 289 23.72 14.85 -3.78
N SER A 290 22.43 15.15 -3.90
CA SER A 290 21.82 16.44 -3.67
C SER A 290 21.44 16.66 -2.21
N LYS A 291 22.12 17.62 -1.57
CA LYS A 291 21.70 18.11 -0.26
C LYS A 291 20.26 18.65 -0.26
N ARG A 292 19.81 19.21 -1.38
CA ARG A 292 18.43 19.74 -1.52
C ARG A 292 17.41 18.62 -1.31
N VAL A 293 17.56 17.47 -1.97
CA VAL A 293 16.67 16.30 -1.79
C VAL A 293 16.66 15.86 -0.34
N GLN A 294 17.85 15.70 0.25
CA GLN A 294 17.99 15.25 1.63
C GLN A 294 17.30 16.22 2.62
N ASP A 295 17.47 17.53 2.43
CA ASP A 295 16.88 18.55 3.31
C ASP A 295 15.36 18.66 3.12
N VAL A 296 14.85 18.59 1.87
CA VAL A 296 13.41 18.61 1.58
C VAL A 296 12.75 17.41 2.20
N PHE A 297 13.31 16.21 2.03
CA PHE A 297 12.76 14.99 2.63
C PHE A 297 12.70 15.08 4.17
N ARG A 298 13.83 15.47 4.79
CA ARG A 298 13.90 15.61 6.27
C ARG A 298 12.89 16.60 6.79
N LYS A 299 12.83 17.81 6.22
CA LYS A 299 11.90 18.86 6.67
C LYS A 299 10.44 18.44 6.50
N SER A 300 10.11 17.78 5.40
CA SER A 300 8.75 17.27 5.14
C SER A 300 8.38 16.15 6.11
N ALA A 301 9.30 15.22 6.38
CA ALA A 301 9.11 14.18 7.37
C ALA A 301 8.92 14.78 8.78
N GLU A 302 9.82 15.67 9.22
CA GLU A 302 9.72 16.33 10.52
C GLU A 302 8.42 17.15 10.65
N MET A 303 7.98 17.80 9.59
CA MET A 303 6.68 18.49 9.55
C MET A 303 5.54 17.52 9.80
N LYS A 304 5.46 16.40 9.08
CA LYS A 304 4.41 15.39 9.28
C LYS A 304 4.40 14.85 10.70
N TYR A 305 5.58 14.53 11.26
CA TYR A 305 5.65 14.02 12.64
C TYR A 305 5.22 15.04 13.68
N ARG A 306 5.49 16.33 13.47
CA ARG A 306 4.93 17.40 14.32
C ARG A 306 3.42 17.55 14.17
N LEU A 307 2.88 17.26 12.98
CA LEU A 307 1.45 17.26 12.70
C LEU A 307 0.75 15.97 13.16
N MET A 308 1.46 14.96 13.69
CA MET A 308 0.89 13.66 14.00
C MET A 308 -0.34 13.72 14.93
N PRO A 309 -0.41 14.59 15.96
CA PRO A 309 -1.63 14.73 16.76
C PRO A 309 -2.84 15.20 15.91
N TYR A 310 -2.62 16.12 14.96
CA TYR A 310 -3.64 16.55 14.01
C TYR A 310 -4.03 15.41 13.05
N VAL A 311 -3.04 14.76 12.44
CA VAL A 311 -3.26 13.64 11.50
C VAL A 311 -4.09 12.54 12.15
N TYR A 312 -3.75 12.15 13.37
CA TYR A 312 -4.45 11.09 14.09
C TYR A 312 -5.86 11.49 14.52
N ALA A 313 -6.06 12.75 14.93
CA ALA A 313 -7.40 13.29 15.23
C ALA A 313 -8.29 13.33 13.98
N GLN A 314 -7.75 13.78 12.83
CA GLN A 314 -8.47 13.78 11.56
C GLN A 314 -8.74 12.36 11.06
N ALA A 315 -7.81 11.42 11.24
CA ALA A 315 -8.03 10.02 10.90
C ALA A 315 -9.22 9.44 11.69
N LYS A 316 -9.34 9.75 12.99
CA LYS A 316 -10.48 9.36 13.80
C LYS A 316 -11.79 9.95 13.23
N GLU A 317 -11.83 11.22 12.91
CA GLU A 317 -12.98 11.86 12.27
C GLU A 317 -13.36 11.16 10.96
N CYS A 318 -12.34 10.84 10.13
CA CYS A 318 -12.55 10.12 8.87
C CYS A 318 -13.18 8.74 9.07
N THR A 319 -12.75 7.98 10.07
CA THR A 319 -13.31 6.66 10.36
C THR A 319 -14.75 6.75 10.88
N GLU A 320 -15.08 7.78 11.65
CA GLU A 320 -16.42 7.97 12.21
C GLU A 320 -17.41 8.47 11.15
N LYS A 321 -16.99 9.43 10.32
CA LYS A 321 -17.85 10.10 9.34
C LYS A 321 -17.78 9.51 7.93
N GLY A 322 -16.79 8.69 7.62
CA GLY A 322 -16.53 8.18 6.26
C GLY A 322 -16.01 9.26 5.31
N LEU A 323 -15.31 10.27 5.84
CA LEU A 323 -14.70 11.34 5.05
C LEU A 323 -13.27 10.94 4.60
N PRO A 324 -12.79 11.44 3.46
CA PRO A 324 -11.39 11.27 3.08
C PRO A 324 -10.45 12.19 3.87
N MET A 325 -9.21 11.74 4.09
CA MET A 325 -8.14 12.62 4.59
C MET A 325 -7.66 13.60 3.53
N LEU A 326 -7.69 13.22 2.27
CA LEU A 326 -7.39 14.06 1.10
C LEU A 326 -8.72 14.54 0.52
N ARG A 327 -9.13 15.76 0.85
CA ARG A 327 -10.46 16.29 0.55
C ARG A 327 -10.42 17.26 -0.63
N ALA A 328 -11.18 16.98 -1.70
CA ALA A 328 -11.49 17.99 -2.70
C ALA A 328 -12.15 19.21 -2.04
N LEU A 329 -11.84 20.42 -2.50
CA LEU A 329 -12.29 21.65 -1.82
C LEU A 329 -13.81 21.73 -1.66
N PHE A 330 -14.57 21.27 -2.65
CA PHE A 330 -16.04 21.29 -2.57
C PHE A 330 -16.64 20.36 -1.49
N VAL A 331 -15.86 19.44 -0.92
CA VAL A 331 -16.32 18.62 0.22
C VAL A 331 -16.53 19.49 1.48
N GLU A 332 -15.66 20.48 1.67
CA GLU A 332 -15.74 21.43 2.80
C GLU A 332 -16.43 22.75 2.41
N PHE A 333 -16.39 23.14 1.14
CA PHE A 333 -16.95 24.38 0.61
C PHE A 333 -17.97 24.11 -0.52
N PRO A 334 -19.07 23.39 -0.24
CA PRO A 334 -20.01 22.96 -1.29
C PRO A 334 -20.77 24.12 -1.96
N ASP A 335 -20.91 25.24 -1.25
CA ASP A 335 -21.62 26.44 -1.75
C ASP A 335 -20.71 27.40 -2.52
N ASP A 336 -19.39 27.15 -2.59
CA ASP A 336 -18.45 27.93 -3.37
C ASP A 336 -18.32 27.35 -4.80
N PRO A 337 -18.78 28.07 -5.84
CA PRO A 337 -18.66 27.60 -7.22
C PRO A 337 -17.19 27.45 -7.70
N GLY A 338 -16.26 28.18 -7.07
CA GLY A 338 -14.81 28.07 -7.31
C GLY A 338 -14.26 26.74 -6.86
N ALA A 339 -14.68 26.26 -5.70
CA ALA A 339 -14.21 25.00 -5.12
C ALA A 339 -14.48 23.78 -6.02
N TRP A 340 -15.53 23.82 -6.84
CA TRP A 340 -15.89 22.75 -7.78
C TRP A 340 -14.99 22.66 -9.02
N LYS A 341 -14.15 23.66 -9.26
CA LYS A 341 -13.26 23.73 -10.41
C LYS A 341 -11.79 23.45 -10.06
N VAL A 342 -11.49 23.27 -8.78
CA VAL A 342 -10.12 23.08 -8.29
C VAL A 342 -9.82 21.57 -8.22
N ASP A 343 -8.82 21.13 -8.96
CA ASP A 343 -8.34 19.75 -8.98
C ASP A 343 -6.82 19.61 -8.81
N ASP A 344 -6.16 20.71 -8.46
CA ASP A 344 -4.72 20.86 -8.22
C ASP A 344 -4.36 21.30 -6.79
N GLU A 345 -5.38 21.51 -5.96
CA GLU A 345 -5.28 21.79 -4.51
C GLU A 345 -6.25 20.90 -3.73
N TYR A 346 -6.00 20.75 -2.44
CA TYR A 346 -6.87 19.94 -1.57
C TYR A 346 -6.76 20.36 -0.11
N LEU A 347 -7.71 19.92 0.70
CA LEU A 347 -7.59 19.97 2.15
C LEU A 347 -7.05 18.64 2.68
N PHE A 348 -5.96 18.72 3.43
CA PHE A 348 -5.46 17.62 4.24
C PHE A 348 -6.17 17.65 5.61
N GLY A 349 -7.10 16.72 5.80
CA GLY A 349 -8.10 16.82 6.86
C GLY A 349 -9.04 18.00 6.62
N SER A 350 -9.50 18.66 7.68
CA SER A 350 -10.49 19.75 7.60
C SER A 350 -9.88 21.16 7.62
N GLN A 351 -8.57 21.31 7.87
CA GLN A 351 -8.00 22.63 8.23
C GLN A 351 -6.72 23.02 7.48
N ILE A 352 -6.06 22.10 6.78
CA ILE A 352 -4.80 22.39 6.11
C ILE A 352 -5.01 22.37 4.60
N LEU A 353 -4.98 23.56 3.97
CA LEU A 353 -4.95 23.68 2.52
C LEU A 353 -3.55 23.33 1.99
N VAL A 354 -3.50 22.48 0.99
CA VAL A 354 -2.28 22.03 0.33
C VAL A 354 -2.36 22.32 -1.17
N ALA A 355 -1.39 23.10 -1.66
CA ALA A 355 -1.20 23.41 -3.08
C ALA A 355 0.17 22.86 -3.51
N PRO A 356 0.22 21.64 -4.10
CA PRO A 356 1.48 21.05 -4.52
C PRO A 356 2.13 21.80 -5.70
N LEU A 357 3.46 21.82 -5.73
CA LEU A 357 4.21 22.36 -6.88
C LEU A 357 4.21 21.34 -8.02
N LEU A 358 3.29 21.49 -8.95
CA LEU A 358 3.03 20.49 -10.00
C LEU A 358 3.97 20.62 -11.21
N GLU A 359 4.49 21.83 -11.46
CA GLU A 359 5.37 22.11 -12.60
C GLU A 359 6.76 22.61 -12.15
N SER A 360 7.76 22.40 -13.00
CA SER A 360 9.10 22.92 -12.78
C SER A 360 9.17 24.43 -13.06
N GLY A 361 10.00 25.15 -12.31
CA GLY A 361 10.20 26.60 -12.51
C GLY A 361 9.14 27.48 -11.83
N MET A 362 8.30 26.93 -11.00
CA MET A 362 7.41 27.66 -10.10
C MET A 362 8.15 28.11 -8.83
#